data_6b26b035f797be6f3b132d0ae7f7b60d
#
_entry.id   6b26b035f797be6f3b132d0ae7f7b60d
#
_cell.length_a   1.000
_cell.length_b   1.000
_cell.length_c   1.000
_cell.angle_alpha   90.00
_cell.angle_beta   90.00
_cell.angle_gamma   90.00
#
_symmetry.space_group_name_H-M   'P 1'
#
loop_
_entity.id
_entity.type
_entity.pdbx_description
1 polymer ?
#
loop_
_entity_poly.entity_id
_entity_poly.type
_entity_poly.pdbx_seq_one_letter_code
_entity_poly.pdbx_strand_id
1 'polypeptide(L)'
;MKFVGPNASAAACCRTHAFDAGAAWAYIALEASLVGWSAHGIGGFDIERAASELKVPDDHEVQIAIAIGRRGERDALPKAFCPLEQPNARLPVSETTRAGSFLG
;
A
#
# COMPACT_ATOMS: atom_id res chain seq x y z
N MET A 1 7.74 0.15 8.93
CA MET A 1 8.08 0.76 10.24
C MET A 1 7.75 -0.25 11.32
N LYS A 2 8.74 -0.75 12.06
CA LYS A 2 8.51 -1.61 13.23
C LYS A 2 8.31 -0.71 14.45
N PHE A 3 7.13 -0.73 15.02
CA PHE A 3 6.88 -0.09 16.32
C PHE A 3 7.31 -1.06 17.42
N VAL A 4 8.41 -0.77 18.11
CA VAL A 4 8.81 -1.48 19.33
C VAL A 4 8.23 -0.69 20.50
N GLY A 5 7.24 -1.26 21.18
CA GLY A 5 6.72 -0.65 22.42
C GLY A 5 7.81 -0.60 23.51
N PRO A 6 7.72 0.33 24.46
CA PRO A 6 8.77 0.61 25.45
C PRO A 6 9.17 -0.57 26.33
N ASN A 7 8.46 -1.69 26.30
CA ASN A 7 8.70 -2.88 27.11
C ASN A 7 8.99 -4.15 26.28
N ALA A 8 9.21 -4.04 24.96
CA ALA A 8 9.56 -5.19 24.15
C ALA A 8 11.08 -5.37 24.10
N SER A 9 11.58 -6.59 24.38
CA SER A 9 12.95 -6.94 24.09
C SER A 9 13.25 -6.68 22.60
N ALA A 10 14.46 -6.27 22.27
CA ALA A 10 14.90 -5.86 20.92
C ALA A 10 14.64 -6.91 19.80
N ALA A 11 14.18 -8.12 20.15
CA ALA A 11 13.84 -9.21 19.24
C ALA A 11 12.33 -9.33 18.93
N ALA A 12 11.45 -8.57 19.59
CA ALA A 12 10.02 -8.67 19.35
C ALA A 12 9.62 -7.78 18.18
N CYS A 13 9.51 -8.36 16.99
CA CYS A 13 8.86 -7.73 15.86
C CYS A 13 7.40 -7.41 16.25
N CYS A 14 6.98 -6.15 16.11
CA CYS A 14 5.58 -5.80 16.28
C CYS A 14 4.76 -6.55 15.24
N ARG A 15 3.93 -7.50 15.68
CA ARG A 15 3.13 -8.36 14.80
C ARG A 15 2.18 -7.59 13.89
N THR A 16 1.83 -6.37 14.25
CA THR A 16 0.87 -5.52 13.53
C THR A 16 1.51 -4.50 12.60
N HIS A 17 2.83 -4.48 12.45
CA HIS A 17 3.51 -3.43 11.67
C HIS A 17 3.03 -3.32 10.23
N ALA A 18 2.79 -4.45 9.55
CA ALA A 18 2.28 -4.45 8.18
C ALA A 18 0.82 -3.96 8.12
N PHE A 19 0.00 -4.33 9.11
CA PHE A 19 -1.37 -3.84 9.26
C PHE A 19 -1.39 -2.32 9.47
N ASP A 20 -0.53 -1.81 10.36
CA ASP A 20 -0.43 -0.38 10.65
C ASP A 20 0.07 0.41 9.43
N ALA A 21 1.03 -0.15 8.68
CA ALA A 21 1.50 0.44 7.42
C ALA A 21 0.39 0.50 6.36
N GLY A 22 -0.42 -0.56 6.25
CA GLY A 22 -1.59 -0.59 5.36
C GLY A 22 -2.66 0.43 5.76
N ALA A 23 -2.92 0.60 7.06
CA ALA A 23 -3.83 1.62 7.56
C ALA A 23 -3.32 3.04 7.26
N ALA A 24 -2.04 3.30 7.48
CA ALA A 24 -1.42 4.59 7.14
C ALA A 24 -1.52 4.88 5.63
N TRP A 25 -1.30 3.87 4.79
CA TRP A 25 -1.50 3.98 3.35
C TRP A 25 -2.93 4.39 3.00
N ALA A 26 -3.93 3.77 3.60
CA ALA A 26 -5.34 4.10 3.36
C ALA A 26 -5.65 5.57 3.69
N TYR A 27 -5.14 6.09 4.82
CA TYR A 27 -5.31 7.49 5.18
C TYR A 27 -4.61 8.44 4.21
N ILE A 28 -3.39 8.13 3.77
CA ILE A 28 -2.67 8.92 2.76
C ILE A 28 -3.46 8.97 1.45
N ALA A 29 -3.99 7.85 0.98
CA ALA A 29 -4.77 7.77 -0.24
C ALA A 29 -6.08 8.57 -0.15
N LEU A 30 -6.75 8.49 1.01
CA LEU A 30 -7.97 9.23 1.28
C LEU A 30 -7.71 10.74 1.30
N GLU A 31 -6.69 11.18 2.05
CA GLU A 31 -6.31 12.60 2.12
C GLU A 31 -5.91 13.15 0.74
N ALA A 32 -5.12 12.41 -0.02
CA ALA A 32 -4.78 12.79 -1.39
C ALA A 32 -6.04 13.02 -2.23
N SER A 33 -7.02 12.12 -2.13
CA SER A 33 -8.30 12.26 -2.84
C SER A 33 -9.08 13.51 -2.40
N LEU A 34 -9.11 13.82 -1.10
CA LEU A 34 -9.82 14.98 -0.56
C LEU A 34 -9.23 16.31 -1.04
N VAL A 35 -7.92 16.37 -1.26
CA VAL A 35 -7.25 17.56 -1.80
C VAL A 35 -7.12 17.57 -3.33
N GLY A 36 -7.81 16.65 -4.02
CA GLY A 36 -7.85 16.58 -5.48
C GLY A 36 -6.59 15.98 -6.12
N TRP A 37 -5.83 15.18 -5.37
CA TRP A 37 -4.68 14.43 -5.86
C TRP A 37 -5.05 12.96 -6.03
N SER A 38 -4.22 12.22 -6.74
CA SER A 38 -4.33 10.76 -6.89
C SER A 38 -3.17 10.09 -6.17
N ALA A 39 -3.43 8.94 -5.60
CA ALA A 39 -2.43 8.09 -4.99
C ALA A 39 -2.52 6.67 -5.55
N HIS A 40 -1.35 6.06 -5.82
CA HIS A 40 -1.25 4.72 -6.37
C HIS A 40 -0.23 3.90 -5.58
N GLY A 41 -0.66 2.78 -5.02
CA GLY A 41 0.21 1.80 -4.36
C GLY A 41 0.84 0.87 -5.39
N ILE A 42 2.15 0.79 -5.41
CA ILE A 42 2.95 0.02 -6.36
C ILE A 42 3.62 -1.13 -5.60
N GLY A 43 3.22 -2.37 -5.91
CA GLY A 43 3.82 -3.58 -5.35
C GLY A 43 4.89 -4.24 -6.25
N GLY A 44 4.85 -3.96 -7.54
CA GLY A 44 5.72 -4.59 -8.54
C GLY A 44 7.05 -3.85 -8.76
N PHE A 45 7.84 -3.65 -7.71
CA PHE A 45 9.17 -3.03 -7.79
C PHE A 45 10.23 -3.91 -7.09
N ASP A 46 11.50 -3.61 -7.34
CA ASP A 46 12.63 -4.30 -6.72
C ASP A 46 12.80 -3.81 -5.27
N ILE A 47 12.29 -4.60 -4.33
CA ILE A 47 12.29 -4.28 -2.89
C ILE A 47 13.72 -4.26 -2.33
N GLU A 48 14.58 -5.20 -2.74
CA GLU A 48 15.96 -5.30 -2.24
C GLU A 48 16.78 -4.10 -2.70
N ARG A 49 16.64 -3.73 -3.95
CA ARG A 49 17.28 -2.55 -4.50
C ARG A 49 16.78 -1.27 -3.83
N ALA A 50 15.48 -1.14 -3.62
CA ALA A 50 14.90 0.00 -2.92
C ALA A 50 15.43 0.11 -1.49
N ALA A 51 15.47 -1.01 -0.75
CA ALA A 51 16.01 -1.04 0.60
C ALA A 51 17.48 -0.61 0.63
N SER A 52 18.29 -1.10 -0.30
CA SER A 52 19.71 -0.77 -0.43
C SER A 52 19.95 0.70 -0.76
N GLU A 53 19.27 1.22 -1.80
CA GLU A 53 19.46 2.60 -2.27
C GLU A 53 18.94 3.63 -1.26
N LEU A 54 17.87 3.33 -0.55
CA LEU A 54 17.30 4.17 0.50
C LEU A 54 17.96 3.96 1.86
N LYS A 55 18.92 3.04 1.96
CA LYS A 55 19.65 2.70 3.20
C LYS A 55 18.67 2.38 4.33
N VAL A 56 17.67 1.55 4.03
CA VAL A 56 16.68 1.11 5.01
C VAL A 56 17.40 0.29 6.10
N PRO A 57 17.21 0.62 7.38
CA PRO A 57 17.84 -0.13 8.47
C PRO A 57 17.34 -1.59 8.50
N ASP A 58 18.19 -2.52 8.99
CA ASP A 58 17.91 -3.96 9.04
C ASP A 58 16.67 -4.34 9.87
N ASP A 59 16.26 -3.47 10.79
CA ASP A 59 15.06 -3.64 11.61
C ASP A 59 13.80 -3.03 10.98
N HIS A 60 13.89 -2.57 9.73
CA HIS A 60 12.77 -2.04 8.94
C HIS A 60 12.55 -2.87 7.69
N GLU A 61 11.32 -2.86 7.20
CA GLU A 61 10.91 -3.58 6.00
C GLU A 61 10.17 -2.64 5.05
N VAL A 62 10.56 -2.66 3.78
CA VAL A 62 9.85 -1.93 2.72
C VAL A 62 8.56 -2.70 2.39
N GLN A 63 7.41 -2.11 2.61
CA GLN A 63 6.11 -2.74 2.36
C GLN A 63 5.58 -2.43 0.95
N ILE A 64 5.65 -1.18 0.54
CA ILE A 64 5.05 -0.70 -0.70
C ILE A 64 5.72 0.61 -1.13
N ALA A 65 5.75 0.87 -2.43
CA ALA A 65 6.01 2.20 -2.98
C ALA A 65 4.69 2.91 -3.26
N ILE A 66 4.63 4.22 -3.01
CA ILE A 66 3.41 5.00 -3.21
C ILE A 66 3.74 6.19 -4.09
N ALA A 67 3.07 6.28 -5.24
CA ALA A 67 3.09 7.46 -6.08
C ALA A 67 1.93 8.38 -5.69
N ILE A 68 2.21 9.67 -5.43
CA ILE A 68 1.21 10.67 -5.11
C ILE A 68 1.41 11.86 -6.04
N GLY A 69 0.33 12.32 -6.66
CA GLY A 69 0.41 13.43 -7.59
C GLY A 69 -0.92 13.79 -8.25
N ARG A 70 -0.86 14.69 -9.19
CA ARG A 70 -2.01 15.01 -10.05
C ARG A 70 -2.06 14.03 -11.21
N ARG A 71 -3.25 13.55 -11.53
CA ARG A 71 -3.45 12.69 -12.68
C ARG A 71 -3.13 13.44 -13.95
N GLY A 72 -2.26 12.87 -14.78
CA GLY A 72 -1.96 13.37 -16.12
C GLY A 72 -3.02 12.96 -17.15
N GLU A 73 -2.81 13.41 -18.38
CA GLU A 73 -3.68 13.02 -19.49
C GLU A 73 -3.47 11.54 -19.86
N ARG A 74 -4.56 10.84 -20.14
CA ARG A 74 -4.54 9.41 -20.49
C ARG A 74 -3.69 9.13 -21.73
N ASP A 75 -3.70 10.05 -22.70
CA ASP A 75 -2.97 9.92 -23.97
C ASP A 75 -1.45 10.05 -23.80
N ALA A 76 -0.99 10.51 -22.63
CA ALA A 76 0.43 10.53 -22.27
C ALA A 76 0.98 9.15 -21.90
N LEU A 77 0.10 8.16 -21.67
CA LEU A 77 0.50 6.78 -21.36
C LEU A 77 0.99 6.06 -22.61
N PRO A 78 1.99 5.17 -22.48
CA PRO A 78 2.33 4.24 -23.55
C PRO A 78 1.10 3.47 -24.00
N LYS A 79 0.91 3.30 -25.30
CA LYS A 79 -0.31 2.69 -25.89
C LYS A 79 -0.68 1.33 -25.30
N ALA A 80 0.31 0.55 -24.87
CA ALA A 80 0.11 -0.74 -24.23
C ALA A 80 -0.65 -0.65 -22.89
N PHE A 81 -0.58 0.47 -22.18
CA PHE A 81 -1.22 0.67 -20.87
C PHE A 81 -2.57 1.37 -20.96
N CYS A 82 -2.86 2.07 -22.06
CA CYS A 82 -4.15 2.77 -22.21
C CYS A 82 -5.40 1.88 -22.00
N PRO A 83 -5.44 0.62 -22.48
CA PRO A 83 -6.58 -0.26 -22.22
C PRO A 83 -6.70 -0.68 -20.75
N LEU A 84 -5.60 -0.69 -20.00
CA LEU A 84 -5.58 -1.08 -18.59
C LEU A 84 -5.99 0.06 -17.66
N GLU A 85 -5.95 1.30 -18.15
CA GLU A 85 -6.35 2.51 -17.41
C GLU A 85 -7.88 2.67 -17.41
N GLN A 86 -8.57 1.64 -16.92
CA GLN A 86 -10.02 1.61 -16.75
C GLN A 86 -10.37 1.22 -15.32
N PRO A 87 -11.39 1.83 -14.71
CA PRO A 87 -11.91 1.35 -13.46
C PRO A 87 -12.34 -0.11 -13.59
N ASN A 88 -11.87 -0.98 -12.73
CA ASN A 88 -12.35 -2.34 -12.66
C ASN A 88 -13.57 -2.48 -11.74
N ALA A 89 -14.35 -3.52 -11.94
CA ALA A 89 -15.42 -3.87 -11.03
C ALA A 89 -14.85 -4.24 -9.65
N ARG A 90 -15.63 -3.96 -8.59
CA ARG A 90 -15.35 -4.40 -7.23
C ARG A 90 -16.28 -5.57 -6.88
N LEU A 91 -15.77 -6.50 -6.11
CA LEU A 91 -16.62 -7.57 -5.55
C LEU A 91 -17.68 -6.95 -4.62
N PRO A 92 -18.91 -7.43 -4.68
CA PRO A 92 -19.95 -7.01 -3.74
C PRO A 92 -19.56 -7.39 -2.31
N VAL A 93 -20.05 -6.61 -1.34
CA VAL A 93 -19.73 -6.84 0.09
C VAL A 93 -20.12 -8.23 0.53
N SER A 94 -21.22 -8.78 0.01
CA SER A 94 -21.67 -10.16 0.29
C SER A 94 -20.68 -11.26 -0.09
N GLU A 95 -19.76 -10.98 -1.01
CA GLU A 95 -18.70 -11.92 -1.39
C GLU A 95 -17.41 -11.76 -0.55
N THR A 96 -17.24 -10.61 0.08
CA THR A 96 -16.05 -10.26 0.85
C THR A 96 -16.24 -10.38 2.36
N THR A 97 -17.48 -10.54 2.82
CA THR A 97 -17.83 -10.65 4.25
C THR A 97 -18.63 -11.91 4.53
N ARG A 98 -18.45 -12.44 5.73
CA ARG A 98 -19.22 -13.58 6.26
C ARG A 98 -19.63 -13.30 7.70
N ALA A 99 -20.81 -13.76 8.08
CA ALA A 99 -21.24 -13.76 9.47
C ALA A 99 -20.79 -15.08 10.13
N GLY A 100 -20.16 -15.00 11.28
CA GLY A 100 -19.72 -16.18 12.03
C GLY A 100 -18.43 -16.80 11.49
N SER A 101 -18.50 -17.95 10.86
CA SER A 101 -17.34 -18.70 10.34
C SER A 101 -17.03 -18.34 8.88
N PHE A 102 -15.74 -18.32 8.53
CA PHE A 102 -15.30 -18.13 7.15
C PHE A 102 -15.63 -19.32 6.26
N LEU A 103 -15.65 -20.52 6.84
CA LEU A 103 -16.01 -21.80 6.21
C LEU A 103 -17.38 -22.24 6.76
N GLY A 104 -18.43 -21.52 6.34
CA GLY A 104 -19.81 -21.90 6.66
C GLY A 104 -20.46 -22.62 5.51
#